data_ba2e19a5ca57553a6c925672019be14a
#
_entry.id   ba2e19a5ca57553a6c925672019be14a
#
_cell.length_a   1.000
_cell.length_b   1.000
_cell.length_c   1.000
_cell.angle_alpha   90.00
_cell.angle_beta   90.00
_cell.angle_gamma   90.00
#
_symmetry.space_group_name_H-M   'P 1'
#
loop_
_entity.id
_entity.type
_entity.pdbx_description
1 polymer ?
#
loop_
_entity_poly.entity_id
_entity_poly.type
_entity_poly.pdbx_seq_one_letter_code
_entity_poly.pdbx_strand_id
1 'polypeptide(L)'
;MTDAIVKGLSTFQQVLVWIINLFWLYQFIISITSLIKFKEKPMLTDKKHRFIIALPANNEENVIGNLIKSLKMQDYDKSLFDIYVIADNCTDNTAEVARENGVIVYERFDETKKTKGYALNWFLDKMKDKKDDYDALLVFDADNVVDKNFLNVMNKKLCQGEVLVQGYRDIKNPTDTWVSGGYAIFYWTMNRLYHLARYNMGLSPLINGTAFMVKWDLLIDEGWNTKTLTEDIEFALINISKGVKLGWAKDAIVYDEQPLTFKESWKQRERWSVRTYSMC
;
A
#
# COMPACT_ATOMS: atom_id res chain seq x y z
N MET A 1 -46.77 27.50 0.32
CA MET A 1 -45.28 27.55 0.53
C MET A 1 -44.76 26.20 1.03
N THR A 2 -45.39 25.56 1.98
CA THR A 2 -45.03 24.22 2.50
C THR A 2 -45.05 23.11 1.44
N ASP A 3 -46.07 23.02 0.60
CA ASP A 3 -46.15 21.97 -0.43
C ASP A 3 -45.11 22.07 -1.53
N ALA A 4 -44.68 23.27 -1.90
CA ALA A 4 -43.64 23.49 -2.87
C ALA A 4 -42.25 23.07 -2.29
N ILE A 5 -42.02 23.33 -1.01
CA ILE A 5 -40.81 22.93 -0.31
C ILE A 5 -40.75 21.40 -0.17
N VAL A 6 -41.86 20.77 0.24
CA VAL A 6 -41.96 19.30 0.36
C VAL A 6 -41.73 18.62 -1.00
N LYS A 7 -42.32 19.16 -2.06
CA LYS A 7 -42.14 18.64 -3.42
C LYS A 7 -40.69 18.80 -3.89
N GLY A 8 -40.06 19.95 -3.60
CA GLY A 8 -38.66 20.19 -3.92
C GLY A 8 -37.70 19.22 -3.17
N LEU A 9 -37.92 18.99 -1.87
CA LEU A 9 -37.16 18.03 -1.09
C LEU A 9 -37.31 16.59 -1.59
N SER A 10 -38.55 16.21 -1.95
CA SER A 10 -38.83 14.88 -2.53
C SER A 10 -38.10 14.67 -3.86
N THR A 11 -38.12 15.68 -4.74
CA THR A 11 -37.41 15.62 -6.02
C THR A 11 -35.88 15.55 -5.81
N PHE A 12 -35.34 16.35 -4.90
CA PHE A 12 -33.90 16.29 -4.55
C PHE A 12 -33.51 14.90 -4.02
N GLN A 13 -34.30 14.34 -3.11
CA GLN A 13 -34.07 12.99 -2.58
C GLN A 13 -34.08 11.95 -3.70
N GLN A 14 -35.04 12.01 -4.64
CA GLN A 14 -35.08 11.08 -5.76
C GLN A 14 -33.84 11.18 -6.64
N VAL A 15 -33.40 12.38 -6.99
CA VAL A 15 -32.19 12.60 -7.78
C VAL A 15 -30.96 12.02 -7.08
N LEU A 16 -30.84 12.27 -5.77
CA LEU A 16 -29.73 11.73 -4.97
C LEU A 16 -29.71 10.20 -4.96
N VAL A 17 -30.90 9.57 -4.78
CA VAL A 17 -31.05 8.11 -4.83
C VAL A 17 -30.64 7.56 -6.21
N TRP A 18 -31.04 8.21 -7.31
CA TRP A 18 -30.63 7.79 -8.64
C TRP A 18 -29.12 7.89 -8.85
N ILE A 19 -28.47 8.98 -8.40
CA ILE A 19 -27.02 9.15 -8.48
C ILE A 19 -26.31 8.02 -7.72
N ILE A 20 -26.76 7.72 -6.49
CA ILE A 20 -26.21 6.63 -5.67
C ILE A 20 -26.40 5.27 -6.37
N ASN A 21 -27.59 5.00 -6.90
CA ASN A 21 -27.85 3.74 -7.60
C ASN A 21 -27.00 3.57 -8.87
N LEU A 22 -26.81 4.65 -9.66
CA LEU A 22 -25.92 4.64 -10.83
C LEU A 22 -24.48 4.37 -10.43
N PHE A 23 -24.01 4.96 -9.33
CA PHE A 23 -22.68 4.70 -8.79
C PHE A 23 -22.52 3.24 -8.37
N TRP A 24 -23.49 2.67 -7.65
CA TRP A 24 -23.46 1.26 -7.26
C TRP A 24 -23.56 0.31 -8.45
N LEU A 25 -24.39 0.64 -9.44
CA LEU A 25 -24.47 -0.13 -10.69
C LEU A 25 -23.12 -0.13 -11.43
N TYR A 26 -22.46 1.02 -11.52
CA TYR A 26 -21.11 1.12 -12.08
C TYR A 26 -20.11 0.24 -11.33
N GLN A 27 -20.08 0.30 -9.98
CA GLN A 27 -19.22 -0.54 -9.19
C GLN A 27 -19.52 -2.03 -9.35
N PHE A 28 -20.79 -2.39 -9.42
CA PHE A 28 -21.23 -3.77 -9.64
C PHE A 28 -20.77 -4.31 -11.00
N ILE A 29 -20.95 -3.54 -12.07
CA ILE A 29 -20.48 -3.92 -13.42
C ILE A 29 -18.97 -4.14 -13.43
N ILE A 30 -18.20 -3.25 -12.82
CA ILE A 30 -16.74 -3.43 -12.69
C ILE A 30 -16.45 -4.72 -11.92
N SER A 31 -17.08 -4.92 -10.77
CA SER A 31 -16.82 -6.07 -9.88
C SER A 31 -17.03 -7.42 -10.57
N ILE A 32 -17.98 -7.54 -11.50
CA ILE A 32 -18.21 -8.76 -12.29
C ILE A 32 -16.96 -9.14 -13.10
N THR A 33 -16.15 -8.17 -13.55
CA THR A 33 -14.93 -8.45 -14.31
C THR A 33 -13.89 -9.22 -13.50
N SER A 34 -14.00 -9.22 -12.17
CA SER A 34 -13.14 -10.04 -11.31
C SER A 34 -13.37 -11.55 -11.47
N LEU A 35 -14.51 -11.96 -12.03
CA LEU A 35 -14.85 -13.35 -12.31
C LEU A 35 -14.26 -13.84 -13.64
N ILE A 36 -13.82 -12.91 -14.50
CA ILE A 36 -13.26 -13.21 -15.81
C ILE A 36 -11.74 -13.36 -15.68
N LYS A 37 -11.18 -14.45 -16.22
CA LYS A 37 -9.73 -14.59 -16.37
C LYS A 37 -9.26 -13.75 -17.54
N PHE A 38 -8.54 -12.67 -17.24
CA PHE A 38 -7.84 -11.91 -18.28
C PHE A 38 -6.48 -12.50 -18.55
N LYS A 39 -6.05 -12.36 -19.80
CA LYS A 39 -4.71 -12.77 -20.21
C LYS A 39 -3.67 -11.88 -19.52
N GLU A 40 -2.68 -12.49 -18.92
CA GLU A 40 -1.55 -11.74 -18.33
C GLU A 40 -0.84 -10.91 -19.41
N LYS A 41 -0.34 -9.74 -19.02
CA LYS A 41 0.50 -8.92 -19.89
C LYS A 41 1.77 -9.69 -20.26
N PRO A 42 2.26 -9.58 -21.50
CA PRO A 42 3.54 -10.17 -21.87
C PRO A 42 4.67 -9.50 -21.08
N MET A 43 5.73 -10.25 -20.81
CA MET A 43 6.97 -9.66 -20.31
C MET A 43 7.69 -8.95 -21.45
N LEU A 44 8.23 -7.77 -21.18
CA LEU A 44 9.03 -6.97 -22.11
C LEU A 44 10.53 -7.33 -22.01
N THR A 45 10.92 -7.94 -20.88
CA THR A 45 12.27 -8.40 -20.58
C THR A 45 12.20 -9.57 -19.60
N ASP A 46 13.28 -10.33 -19.48
CA ASP A 46 13.48 -11.41 -18.50
C ASP A 46 14.49 -11.00 -17.40
N LYS A 47 14.88 -9.72 -17.35
CA LYS A 47 15.84 -9.17 -16.38
C LYS A 47 15.42 -9.48 -14.95
N LYS A 48 16.37 -9.90 -14.12
CA LYS A 48 16.23 -9.89 -12.67
C LYS A 48 16.59 -8.48 -12.15
N HIS A 49 15.59 -7.77 -11.64
CA HIS A 49 15.72 -6.40 -11.18
C HIS A 49 16.27 -6.34 -9.75
N ARG A 50 16.96 -5.27 -9.43
CA ARG A 50 17.47 -5.01 -8.09
C ARG A 50 16.51 -4.13 -7.28
N PHE A 51 16.14 -4.60 -6.09
CA PHE A 51 15.19 -3.94 -5.21
C PHE A 51 15.85 -3.28 -4.01
N ILE A 52 15.33 -2.11 -3.66
CA ILE A 52 15.52 -1.53 -2.34
C ILE A 52 14.24 -1.72 -1.55
N ILE A 53 14.33 -2.26 -0.33
CA ILE A 53 13.19 -2.52 0.54
C ILE A 53 13.28 -1.55 1.71
N ALA A 54 12.32 -0.64 1.83
CA ALA A 54 12.23 0.34 2.91
C ALA A 54 11.15 -0.07 3.92
N LEU A 55 11.55 -0.12 5.19
CA LEU A 55 10.72 -0.49 6.34
C LEU A 55 10.66 0.69 7.31
N PRO A 56 9.75 1.67 7.11
CA PRO A 56 9.51 2.72 8.10
C PRO A 56 8.94 2.12 9.37
N ALA A 57 9.58 2.37 10.51
CA ALA A 57 9.21 1.82 11.81
C ALA A 57 9.25 2.90 12.89
N ASN A 58 8.24 2.93 13.77
CA ASN A 58 8.17 3.81 14.93
C ASN A 58 7.71 3.01 16.15
N ASN A 59 8.63 2.64 17.02
CA ASN A 59 8.37 1.82 18.22
C ASN A 59 7.76 0.43 17.87
N GLU A 60 8.46 -0.34 17.06
CA GLU A 60 8.02 -1.62 16.51
C GLU A 60 8.97 -2.79 16.92
N GLU A 61 9.67 -2.68 18.06
CA GLU A 61 10.66 -3.65 18.54
C GLU A 61 10.12 -5.09 18.59
N ASN A 62 8.81 -5.26 18.86
CA ASN A 62 8.19 -6.58 19.03
C ASN A 62 7.89 -7.29 17.71
N VAL A 63 7.79 -6.58 16.59
CA VAL A 63 7.28 -7.12 15.33
C VAL A 63 8.27 -7.01 14.16
N ILE A 64 9.13 -5.99 14.15
CA ILE A 64 10.06 -5.72 13.03
C ILE A 64 10.96 -6.91 12.69
N GLY A 65 11.38 -7.69 13.69
CA GLY A 65 12.22 -8.88 13.51
C GLY A 65 11.53 -9.97 12.67
N ASN A 66 10.21 -10.12 12.79
CA ASN A 66 9.44 -11.11 12.02
C ASN A 66 9.36 -10.72 10.54
N LEU A 67 9.13 -9.44 10.25
CA LEU A 67 9.16 -8.90 8.89
C LEU A 67 10.52 -9.14 8.25
N ILE A 68 11.61 -8.73 8.92
CA ILE A 68 12.98 -8.90 8.40
C ILE A 68 13.28 -10.37 8.09
N LYS A 69 12.91 -11.29 8.98
CA LYS A 69 13.10 -12.73 8.75
C LYS A 69 12.34 -13.21 7.52
N SER A 70 11.08 -12.79 7.32
CA SER A 70 10.29 -13.18 6.15
C SER A 70 10.88 -12.62 4.84
N LEU A 71 11.42 -11.41 4.87
CA LEU A 71 12.11 -10.81 3.72
C LEU A 71 13.43 -11.53 3.41
N LYS A 72 14.17 -11.97 4.42
CA LYS A 72 15.38 -12.79 4.21
C LYS A 72 15.09 -14.17 3.63
N MET A 73 13.87 -14.69 3.81
CA MET A 73 13.42 -15.97 3.26
C MET A 73 12.87 -15.89 1.83
N GLN A 74 12.93 -14.73 1.16
CA GLN A 74 12.46 -14.61 -0.22
C GLN A 74 13.17 -15.57 -1.17
N ASP A 75 12.42 -16.21 -2.06
CA ASP A 75 12.93 -17.03 -3.17
C ASP A 75 13.46 -16.13 -4.31
N TYR A 76 14.37 -15.23 -3.97
CA TYR A 76 14.99 -14.27 -4.88
C TYR A 76 16.47 -14.18 -4.57
N ASP A 77 17.30 -13.85 -5.57
CA ASP A 77 18.75 -13.72 -5.38
C ASP A 77 19.05 -12.65 -4.33
N LYS A 78 19.74 -13.05 -3.28
CA LYS A 78 20.05 -12.19 -2.11
C LYS A 78 20.97 -11.00 -2.46
N SER A 79 21.71 -11.09 -3.55
CA SER A 79 22.53 -9.99 -4.06
C SER A 79 21.71 -8.92 -4.79
N LEU A 80 20.43 -9.21 -5.12
CA LEU A 80 19.55 -8.34 -5.87
C LEU A 80 18.52 -7.59 -5.02
N PHE A 81 18.66 -7.59 -3.72
CA PHE A 81 17.87 -6.70 -2.86
C PHE A 81 18.58 -6.36 -1.56
N ASP A 82 18.35 -5.15 -1.09
CA ASP A 82 18.83 -4.66 0.19
C ASP A 82 17.64 -4.22 1.06
N ILE A 83 17.71 -4.53 2.37
CA ILE A 83 16.67 -4.21 3.35
C ILE A 83 17.15 -3.05 4.22
N TYR A 84 16.37 -1.98 4.24
CA TYR A 84 16.62 -0.77 5.03
C TYR A 84 15.49 -0.56 6.03
N VAL A 85 15.82 -0.51 7.31
CA VAL A 85 14.89 -0.07 8.35
C VAL A 85 15.10 1.42 8.58
N ILE A 86 14.03 2.18 8.55
CA ILE A 86 14.00 3.61 8.88
C ILE A 86 13.38 3.73 10.27
N ALA A 87 14.21 3.71 11.31
CA ALA A 87 13.79 3.89 12.69
C ALA A 87 13.45 5.38 12.90
N ASP A 88 12.16 5.75 12.75
CA ASP A 88 11.69 7.12 12.76
C ASP A 88 11.17 7.51 14.15
N ASN A 89 11.90 8.36 14.86
CA ASN A 89 11.56 8.81 16.20
C ASN A 89 11.29 7.66 17.19
N CYS A 90 12.07 6.59 17.11
CA CYS A 90 11.97 5.46 18.03
C CYS A 90 12.51 5.83 19.42
N THR A 91 11.82 5.33 20.45
CA THR A 91 12.21 5.43 21.86
C THR A 91 12.42 4.07 22.52
N ASP A 92 12.16 3.00 21.77
CA ASP A 92 12.35 1.59 22.13
C ASP A 92 13.59 0.99 21.40
N ASN A 93 13.76 -0.34 21.44
CA ASN A 93 14.89 -1.05 20.84
C ASN A 93 14.67 -1.41 19.37
N THR A 94 13.75 -0.76 18.65
CA THR A 94 13.45 -1.07 17.23
C THR A 94 14.72 -1.08 16.36
N ALA A 95 15.59 -0.08 16.52
CA ALA A 95 16.82 0.04 15.74
C ALA A 95 17.81 -1.08 16.07
N GLU A 96 17.97 -1.43 17.34
CA GLU A 96 18.85 -2.52 17.81
C GLU A 96 18.36 -3.87 17.28
N VAL A 97 17.06 -4.18 17.43
CA VAL A 97 16.45 -5.42 16.92
C VAL A 97 16.69 -5.54 15.41
N ALA A 98 16.56 -4.46 14.67
CA ALA A 98 16.81 -4.47 13.22
C ALA A 98 18.30 -4.75 12.90
N ARG A 99 19.25 -4.12 13.62
CA ARG A 99 20.70 -4.36 13.46
C ARG A 99 21.08 -5.80 13.78
N GLU A 100 20.56 -6.35 14.88
CA GLU A 100 20.78 -7.75 15.27
C GLU A 100 20.26 -8.73 14.22
N ASN A 101 19.20 -8.37 13.51
CA ASN A 101 18.74 -9.13 12.36
C ASN A 101 19.55 -8.86 11.08
N GLY A 102 20.65 -8.12 11.13
CA GLY A 102 21.64 -7.97 10.06
C GLY A 102 21.08 -7.27 8.82
N VAL A 103 20.35 -6.17 9.01
CA VAL A 103 19.89 -5.26 7.96
C VAL A 103 20.44 -3.86 8.15
N ILE A 104 20.34 -3.02 7.14
CA ILE A 104 20.84 -1.65 7.20
C ILE A 104 19.82 -0.79 7.95
N VAL A 105 20.25 -0.04 8.95
CA VAL A 105 19.38 0.79 9.78
C VAL A 105 19.76 2.25 9.65
N TYR A 106 18.78 3.08 9.33
CA TYR A 106 18.86 4.52 9.41
C TYR A 106 17.95 5.02 10.52
N GLU A 107 18.50 5.80 11.44
CA GLU A 107 17.74 6.47 12.50
C GLU A 107 17.45 7.91 12.10
N ARG A 108 16.19 8.31 12.27
CA ARG A 108 15.71 9.66 12.01
C ARG A 108 15.01 10.20 13.25
N PHE A 109 15.40 11.40 13.66
CA PHE A 109 14.78 12.12 14.76
C PHE A 109 14.34 13.49 14.25
N ASP A 110 13.02 13.70 14.17
CA ASP A 110 12.42 14.97 13.76
C ASP A 110 11.04 15.09 14.42
N GLU A 111 10.95 15.93 15.43
CA GLU A 111 9.72 16.12 16.19
C GLU A 111 8.62 16.87 15.44
N THR A 112 8.98 17.57 14.37
CA THR A 112 8.05 18.40 13.59
C THR A 112 7.41 17.66 12.43
N LYS A 113 8.06 16.60 11.91
CA LYS A 113 7.66 15.86 10.71
C LYS A 113 7.53 14.35 11.01
N LYS A 114 6.49 13.98 11.76
CA LYS A 114 6.27 12.63 12.31
C LYS A 114 5.33 11.75 11.47
N THR A 115 5.51 11.66 10.14
CA THR A 115 4.69 10.77 9.32
C THR A 115 5.56 9.83 8.50
N LYS A 116 5.00 8.68 8.13
CA LYS A 116 5.63 7.71 7.23
C LYS A 116 6.09 8.35 5.92
N GLY A 117 5.31 9.27 5.35
CA GLY A 117 5.67 10.01 4.14
C GLY A 117 6.94 10.85 4.33
N TYR A 118 7.09 11.54 5.46
CA TYR A 118 8.32 12.28 5.74
C TYR A 118 9.53 11.36 5.97
N ALA A 119 9.34 10.22 6.62
CA ALA A 119 10.41 9.23 6.80
C ALA A 119 10.88 8.67 5.46
N LEU A 120 9.93 8.32 4.57
CA LEU A 120 10.24 7.85 3.21
C LEU A 120 10.94 8.93 2.38
N ASN A 121 10.45 10.17 2.41
CA ASN A 121 11.08 11.26 1.66
C ASN A 121 12.51 11.52 2.14
N TRP A 122 12.73 11.54 3.46
CA TRP A 122 14.07 11.68 4.03
C TRP A 122 14.99 10.51 3.64
N PHE A 123 14.46 9.28 3.61
CA PHE A 123 15.20 8.11 3.17
C PHE A 123 15.59 8.21 1.70
N LEU A 124 14.67 8.62 0.83
CA LEU A 124 14.97 8.84 -0.60
C LEU A 124 16.06 9.87 -0.82
N ASP A 125 16.07 10.96 -0.03
CA ASP A 125 17.16 11.95 -0.07
C ASP A 125 18.53 11.33 0.26
N LYS A 126 18.58 10.37 1.19
CA LYS A 126 19.81 9.61 1.52
C LYS A 126 20.22 8.63 0.42
N MET A 127 19.29 8.20 -0.42
CA MET A 127 19.54 7.23 -1.49
C MET A 127 19.86 7.87 -2.85
N LYS A 128 19.87 9.21 -2.96
CA LYS A 128 20.10 9.92 -4.24
C LYS A 128 21.39 9.50 -4.95
N ASP A 129 22.46 9.29 -4.21
CA ASP A 129 23.77 8.89 -4.77
C ASP A 129 23.79 7.42 -5.25
N LYS A 130 22.76 6.64 -4.88
CA LYS A 130 22.61 5.22 -5.26
C LYS A 130 21.53 5.01 -6.33
N LYS A 131 21.20 6.04 -7.08
CA LYS A 131 20.10 6.00 -8.06
C LYS A 131 20.27 4.92 -9.13
N ASP A 132 21.53 4.63 -9.52
CA ASP A 132 21.83 3.66 -10.58
C ASP A 132 21.98 2.22 -10.02
N ASP A 133 21.90 2.03 -8.70
CA ASP A 133 22.09 0.74 -8.04
C ASP A 133 20.80 -0.09 -8.00
N TYR A 134 19.61 0.54 -8.12
CA TYR A 134 18.34 -0.11 -7.92
C TYR A 134 17.34 0.17 -9.05
N ASP A 135 16.47 -0.80 -9.32
CA ASP A 135 15.41 -0.67 -10.32
C ASP A 135 14.07 -0.25 -9.70
N ALA A 136 13.80 -0.63 -8.44
CA ALA A 136 12.55 -0.28 -7.76
C ALA A 136 12.67 -0.26 -6.24
N LEU A 137 11.78 0.55 -5.61
CA LEU A 137 11.52 0.60 -4.18
C LEU A 137 10.32 -0.28 -3.83
N LEU A 138 10.45 -1.06 -2.76
CA LEU A 138 9.37 -1.76 -2.08
C LEU A 138 9.18 -1.19 -0.68
N VAL A 139 7.93 -1.00 -0.27
CA VAL A 139 7.61 -0.46 1.05
C VAL A 139 6.70 -1.43 1.81
N PHE A 140 7.04 -1.73 3.07
CA PHE A 140 6.24 -2.55 3.97
C PHE A 140 6.07 -1.86 5.32
N ASP A 141 4.95 -2.12 5.98
CA ASP A 141 4.74 -1.76 7.39
C ASP A 141 5.46 -2.76 8.30
N ALA A 142 5.95 -2.31 9.44
CA ALA A 142 6.83 -3.08 10.32
C ALA A 142 6.19 -4.35 10.90
N ASP A 143 4.87 -4.40 10.98
CA ASP A 143 4.07 -5.51 11.49
C ASP A 143 3.74 -6.59 10.43
N ASN A 144 4.19 -6.41 9.20
CA ASN A 144 3.89 -7.35 8.12
C ASN A 144 4.73 -8.64 8.17
N VAL A 145 4.22 -9.69 7.50
CA VAL A 145 4.97 -10.90 7.11
C VAL A 145 4.78 -11.10 5.61
N VAL A 146 5.86 -11.34 4.88
CA VAL A 146 5.86 -11.36 3.42
C VAL A 146 5.97 -12.79 2.90
N ASP A 147 5.11 -13.17 1.94
CA ASP A 147 5.22 -14.46 1.25
C ASP A 147 6.56 -14.60 0.52
N LYS A 148 7.14 -15.79 0.56
CA LYS A 148 8.47 -16.07 0.00
C LYS A 148 8.62 -15.80 -1.49
N ASN A 149 7.53 -15.79 -2.25
CA ASN A 149 7.53 -15.55 -3.69
C ASN A 149 7.26 -14.08 -4.07
N PHE A 150 7.10 -13.20 -3.09
CA PHE A 150 6.70 -11.81 -3.30
C PHE A 150 7.61 -11.06 -4.28
N LEU A 151 8.94 -11.15 -4.11
CA LEU A 151 9.89 -10.45 -4.96
C LEU A 151 9.89 -10.98 -6.41
N ASN A 152 9.70 -12.29 -6.62
CA ASN A 152 9.57 -12.84 -7.97
C ASN A 152 8.32 -12.30 -8.68
N VAL A 153 7.21 -12.18 -7.96
CA VAL A 153 5.96 -11.63 -8.53
C VAL A 153 6.13 -10.16 -8.88
N MET A 154 6.75 -9.37 -8.00
CA MET A 154 7.03 -7.95 -8.27
C MET A 154 8.03 -7.77 -9.41
N ASN A 155 9.06 -8.61 -9.49
CA ASN A 155 9.97 -8.63 -10.63
C ASN A 155 9.22 -8.87 -11.95
N LYS A 156 8.31 -9.86 -11.98
CA LYS A 156 7.47 -10.12 -13.15
C LYS A 156 6.66 -8.88 -13.54
N LYS A 157 6.14 -8.12 -12.58
CA LYS A 157 5.41 -6.87 -12.84
C LYS A 157 6.29 -5.79 -13.47
N LEU A 158 7.52 -5.61 -12.98
CA LEU A 158 8.51 -4.73 -13.63
C LEU A 158 8.83 -5.19 -15.04
N CYS A 159 9.04 -6.49 -15.25
CA CYS A 159 9.27 -7.06 -16.59
C CYS A 159 8.08 -6.85 -17.54
N GLN A 160 6.87 -6.65 -17.02
CA GLN A 160 5.67 -6.30 -17.77
C GLN A 160 5.53 -4.79 -18.02
N GLY A 161 6.51 -3.98 -17.58
CA GLY A 161 6.53 -2.52 -17.73
C GLY A 161 5.65 -1.79 -16.72
N GLU A 162 5.22 -2.43 -15.63
CA GLU A 162 4.43 -1.78 -14.58
C GLU A 162 5.36 -1.01 -13.63
N VAL A 163 5.08 0.26 -13.38
CA VAL A 163 5.96 1.18 -12.65
C VAL A 163 5.51 1.47 -11.22
N LEU A 164 4.22 1.27 -10.91
CA LEU A 164 3.64 1.49 -9.59
C LEU A 164 2.64 0.36 -9.35
N VAL A 165 2.91 -0.54 -8.40
CA VAL A 165 2.18 -1.81 -8.26
C VAL A 165 1.83 -2.06 -6.81
N GLN A 166 0.55 -2.34 -6.54
CA GLN A 166 0.07 -2.80 -5.24
C GLN A 166 0.09 -4.33 -5.18
N GLY A 167 0.63 -4.88 -4.10
CA GLY A 167 0.53 -6.31 -3.76
C GLY A 167 -0.78 -6.67 -3.07
N TYR A 168 -0.98 -7.95 -2.85
CA TYR A 168 -2.16 -8.50 -2.16
C TYR A 168 -1.96 -8.41 -0.64
N ARG A 169 -2.80 -7.64 0.03
CA ARG A 169 -2.81 -7.54 1.49
C ARG A 169 -3.78 -8.58 2.05
N ASP A 170 -3.24 -9.61 2.69
CA ASP A 170 -3.98 -10.62 3.44
C ASP A 170 -3.87 -10.36 4.95
N ILE A 171 -4.58 -11.11 5.75
CA ILE A 171 -4.71 -10.92 7.20
C ILE A 171 -4.05 -12.08 7.93
N LYS A 172 -3.21 -11.79 8.95
CA LYS A 172 -2.57 -12.79 9.80
C LYS A 172 -3.55 -13.50 10.74
N ASN A 173 -4.48 -12.75 11.28
CA ASN A 173 -5.35 -13.14 12.39
C ASN A 173 -6.86 -13.08 12.05
N PRO A 174 -7.33 -13.70 10.94
CA PRO A 174 -8.70 -13.55 10.45
C PRO A 174 -9.75 -14.19 11.35
N THR A 175 -9.36 -15.10 12.24
CA THR A 175 -10.27 -15.89 13.10
C THR A 175 -10.17 -15.57 14.57
N ASP A 176 -9.30 -14.64 14.99
CA ASP A 176 -9.04 -14.37 16.40
C ASP A 176 -10.23 -13.68 17.08
N THR A 177 -10.86 -12.73 16.39
CA THR A 177 -12.07 -12.05 16.88
C THR A 177 -13.00 -11.70 15.71
N TRP A 178 -14.25 -11.33 16.04
CA TRP A 178 -15.19 -10.83 15.04
C TRP A 178 -14.71 -9.53 14.38
N VAL A 179 -13.88 -8.74 15.09
CA VAL A 179 -13.32 -7.48 14.56
C VAL A 179 -12.29 -7.80 13.48
N SER A 180 -11.31 -8.65 13.77
CA SER A 180 -10.28 -9.06 12.80
C SER A 180 -10.90 -9.84 11.63
N GLY A 181 -11.93 -10.67 11.88
CA GLY A 181 -12.71 -11.34 10.84
C GLY A 181 -13.44 -10.36 9.91
N GLY A 182 -14.00 -9.27 10.46
CA GLY A 182 -14.58 -8.19 9.67
C GLY A 182 -13.57 -7.50 8.75
N TYR A 183 -12.34 -7.27 9.23
CA TYR A 183 -11.25 -6.76 8.39
C TYR A 183 -10.83 -7.76 7.32
N ALA A 184 -10.78 -9.06 7.62
CA ALA A 184 -10.45 -10.08 6.64
C ALA A 184 -11.46 -10.07 5.48
N ILE A 185 -12.76 -10.10 5.77
CA ILE A 185 -13.82 -10.00 4.76
C ILE A 185 -13.68 -8.71 3.93
N PHE A 186 -13.40 -7.58 4.59
CA PHE A 186 -13.22 -6.29 3.92
C PHE A 186 -12.04 -6.36 2.92
N TYR A 187 -10.85 -6.79 3.36
CA TYR A 187 -9.67 -6.84 2.48
C TYR A 187 -9.80 -7.89 1.38
N TRP A 188 -10.36 -9.07 1.64
CA TRP A 188 -10.61 -10.07 0.60
C TRP A 188 -11.59 -9.57 -0.46
N THR A 189 -12.63 -8.85 -0.03
CA THR A 189 -13.58 -8.20 -0.93
C THR A 189 -12.90 -7.10 -1.75
N MET A 190 -12.10 -6.24 -1.12
CA MET A 190 -11.34 -5.20 -1.79
C MET A 190 -10.36 -5.78 -2.81
N ASN A 191 -9.59 -6.79 -2.43
CA ASN A 191 -8.64 -7.45 -3.31
C ASN A 191 -9.33 -8.06 -4.53
N ARG A 192 -10.47 -8.75 -4.33
CA ARG A 192 -11.17 -9.46 -5.39
C ARG A 192 -12.05 -8.54 -6.24
N LEU A 193 -12.98 -7.82 -5.61
CA LEU A 193 -14.05 -7.10 -6.31
C LEU A 193 -13.67 -5.66 -6.66
N TYR A 194 -12.59 -5.12 -6.09
CA TYR A 194 -12.13 -3.77 -6.40
C TYR A 194 -10.78 -3.78 -7.13
N HIS A 195 -9.70 -4.26 -6.50
CA HIS A 195 -8.35 -4.19 -7.10
C HIS A 195 -8.24 -5.03 -8.37
N LEU A 196 -8.56 -6.32 -8.30
CA LEU A 196 -8.50 -7.22 -9.45
C LEU A 196 -9.47 -6.78 -10.56
N ALA A 197 -10.68 -6.39 -10.19
CA ALA A 197 -11.69 -5.95 -11.15
C ALA A 197 -11.25 -4.71 -11.93
N ARG A 198 -10.75 -3.69 -11.24
CA ARG A 198 -10.23 -2.47 -11.86
C ARG A 198 -9.00 -2.74 -12.72
N TYR A 199 -8.08 -3.56 -12.23
CA TYR A 199 -6.91 -3.96 -12.99
C TYR A 199 -7.27 -4.69 -14.29
N ASN A 200 -8.24 -5.61 -14.24
CA ASN A 200 -8.77 -6.32 -15.41
C ASN A 200 -9.37 -5.38 -16.46
N MET A 201 -10.01 -4.30 -16.02
CA MET A 201 -10.58 -3.26 -16.89
C MET A 201 -9.54 -2.24 -17.39
N GLY A 202 -8.26 -2.36 -17.01
CA GLY A 202 -7.23 -1.37 -17.30
C GLY A 202 -7.37 -0.06 -16.53
N LEU A 203 -8.19 -0.07 -15.47
CA LEU A 203 -8.32 1.01 -14.50
C LEU A 203 -7.28 0.85 -13.39
N SER A 204 -6.91 1.96 -12.75
CA SER A 204 -5.99 1.93 -11.62
C SER A 204 -6.66 1.40 -10.35
N PRO A 205 -6.09 0.39 -9.66
CA PRO A 205 -6.43 0.09 -8.27
C PRO A 205 -5.99 1.22 -7.32
N LEU A 206 -6.03 0.99 -6.01
CA LEU A 206 -5.47 1.91 -5.01
C LEU A 206 -4.19 1.33 -4.40
N ILE A 207 -3.35 2.18 -3.80
CA ILE A 207 -2.31 1.78 -2.87
C ILE A 207 -2.91 1.71 -1.46
N ASN A 208 -2.52 0.68 -0.69
CA ASN A 208 -3.07 0.37 0.63
C ASN A 208 -2.03 0.56 1.75
N GLY A 209 -1.12 1.51 1.62
CA GLY A 209 -0.12 1.85 2.62
C GLY A 209 1.07 0.91 2.70
N THR A 210 0.91 -0.36 2.39
CA THR A 210 1.96 -1.37 2.52
C THR A 210 2.00 -2.31 1.30
N ALA A 211 3.09 -3.09 1.17
CA ALA A 211 3.28 -4.10 0.12
C ALA A 211 3.14 -3.53 -1.29
N PHE A 212 3.66 -2.37 -1.55
CA PHE A 212 3.65 -1.77 -2.87
C PHE A 212 5.06 -1.56 -3.42
N MET A 213 5.15 -1.54 -4.73
CA MET A 213 6.37 -1.31 -5.49
C MET A 213 6.27 -0.02 -6.29
N VAL A 214 7.33 0.75 -6.29
CA VAL A 214 7.50 1.94 -7.13
C VAL A 214 8.79 1.80 -7.93
N LYS A 215 8.73 1.91 -9.26
CA LYS A 215 9.93 1.96 -10.09
C LYS A 215 10.80 3.14 -9.67
N TRP A 216 12.10 2.90 -9.58
CA TRP A 216 13.02 3.88 -9.00
C TRP A 216 13.04 5.22 -9.76
N ASP A 217 12.96 5.19 -11.09
CA ASP A 217 12.94 6.39 -11.92
C ASP A 217 11.78 7.34 -11.56
N LEU A 218 10.63 6.78 -11.14
CA LEU A 218 9.46 7.59 -10.76
C LEU A 218 9.67 8.37 -9.46
N LEU A 219 10.62 7.95 -8.62
CA LEU A 219 10.92 8.54 -7.32
C LEU A 219 12.07 9.54 -7.36
N ILE A 220 13.03 9.35 -8.28
CA ILE A 220 14.25 10.17 -8.32
C ILE A 220 13.95 11.61 -8.67
N ASP A 221 13.08 11.82 -9.65
CA ASP A 221 12.80 13.18 -10.17
C ASP A 221 11.86 13.97 -9.25
N GLU A 222 10.96 13.32 -8.54
CA GLU A 222 9.88 13.95 -7.79
C GLU A 222 9.89 13.72 -6.30
N GLY A 223 10.62 12.71 -5.81
CA GLY A 223 10.62 12.29 -4.41
C GLY A 223 9.26 11.76 -3.92
N TRP A 224 9.16 11.56 -2.63
CA TRP A 224 7.90 11.21 -1.94
C TRP A 224 7.23 12.51 -1.43
N ASN A 225 6.80 13.37 -2.34
CA ASN A 225 6.27 14.70 -2.03
C ASN A 225 4.80 14.66 -1.61
N THR A 226 4.50 13.98 -0.51
CA THR A 226 3.17 13.93 0.10
C THR A 226 3.12 14.80 1.34
N LYS A 227 1.98 15.45 1.57
CA LYS A 227 1.75 16.37 2.69
C LYS A 227 0.76 15.82 3.70
N THR A 228 -0.10 14.89 3.27
CA THR A 228 -1.16 14.35 4.10
C THR A 228 -0.70 13.14 4.90
N LEU A 229 -1.53 12.71 5.83
CA LEU A 229 -1.28 11.55 6.66
C LEU A 229 -1.76 10.23 6.02
N THR A 230 -2.41 10.31 4.87
CA THR A 230 -2.73 9.22 3.94
C THR A 230 -1.82 9.37 2.71
N GLU A 231 -0.52 9.38 2.99
CA GLU A 231 0.54 9.65 2.03
C GLU A 231 0.53 8.69 0.83
N ASP A 232 0.08 7.48 1.04
CA ASP A 232 -0.06 6.41 0.05
C ASP A 232 -1.14 6.75 -0.99
N ILE A 233 -2.32 7.18 -0.53
CA ILE A 233 -3.42 7.60 -1.41
C ILE A 233 -3.03 8.87 -2.16
N GLU A 234 -2.46 9.85 -1.47
CA GLU A 234 -1.98 11.10 -2.08
C GLU A 234 -0.95 10.82 -3.17
N PHE A 235 0.06 9.99 -2.88
CA PHE A 235 1.08 9.58 -3.85
C PHE A 235 0.45 8.87 -5.06
N ALA A 236 -0.49 7.96 -4.83
CA ALA A 236 -1.21 7.27 -5.90
C ALA A 236 -1.98 8.27 -6.79
N LEU A 237 -2.73 9.19 -6.19
CA LEU A 237 -3.54 10.17 -6.93
C LEU A 237 -2.68 11.14 -7.73
N ILE A 238 -1.57 11.64 -7.17
CA ILE A 238 -0.61 12.48 -7.88
C ILE A 238 -0.08 11.76 -9.13
N ASN A 239 0.34 10.51 -8.99
CA ASN A 239 0.86 9.75 -10.12
C ASN A 239 -0.21 9.40 -11.16
N ILE A 240 -1.42 9.05 -10.73
CA ILE A 240 -2.56 8.82 -11.64
C ILE A 240 -2.88 10.09 -12.43
N SER A 241 -2.87 11.26 -11.79
CA SER A 241 -3.13 12.56 -12.49
C SER A 241 -2.10 12.89 -13.56
N LYS A 242 -0.89 12.31 -13.45
CA LYS A 242 0.19 12.40 -14.45
C LYS A 242 0.12 11.31 -15.53
N GLY A 243 -0.91 10.47 -15.49
CA GLY A 243 -1.12 9.40 -16.46
C GLY A 243 -0.44 8.07 -16.10
N VAL A 244 0.18 7.96 -14.92
CA VAL A 244 0.74 6.69 -14.44
C VAL A 244 -0.39 5.73 -14.10
N LYS A 245 -0.35 4.52 -14.68
CA LYS A 245 -1.29 3.45 -14.34
C LYS A 245 -0.77 2.63 -13.18
N LEU A 246 -1.61 2.42 -12.17
CA LEU A 246 -1.29 1.50 -11.09
C LEU A 246 -1.52 0.05 -11.54
N GLY A 247 -0.56 -0.80 -11.21
CA GLY A 247 -0.64 -2.24 -11.38
C GLY A 247 -1.22 -2.95 -10.14
N TRP A 248 -1.55 -4.22 -10.33
CA TRP A 248 -2.02 -5.12 -9.28
C TRP A 248 -1.30 -6.46 -9.36
N ALA A 249 -0.68 -6.87 -8.26
CA ALA A 249 0.05 -8.11 -8.14
C ALA A 249 -0.68 -9.07 -7.18
N LYS A 250 -1.70 -9.78 -7.69
CA LYS A 250 -2.56 -10.66 -6.88
C LYS A 250 -1.83 -11.81 -6.16
N ASP A 251 -0.66 -12.21 -6.64
CA ASP A 251 0.13 -13.31 -6.10
C ASP A 251 1.34 -12.80 -5.28
N ALA A 252 1.55 -11.48 -5.17
CA ALA A 252 2.51 -10.87 -4.25
C ALA A 252 1.83 -10.62 -2.90
N ILE A 253 1.87 -11.62 -2.02
CA ILE A 253 1.07 -11.64 -0.80
C ILE A 253 1.88 -11.10 0.38
N VAL A 254 1.25 -10.21 1.14
CA VAL A 254 1.69 -9.78 2.45
C VAL A 254 0.60 -10.08 3.46
N TYR A 255 0.99 -10.54 4.64
CA TYR A 255 0.11 -10.81 5.77
C TYR A 255 0.25 -9.67 6.78
N ASP A 256 -0.87 -9.03 7.09
CA ASP A 256 -0.97 -7.87 7.95
C ASP A 256 -1.77 -8.20 9.21
N GLU A 257 -1.42 -7.59 10.34
CA GLU A 257 -2.11 -7.81 11.60
C GLU A 257 -3.26 -6.82 11.77
N GLN A 258 -4.42 -7.32 12.21
CA GLN A 258 -5.60 -6.47 12.37
C GLN A 258 -5.98 -6.33 13.84
N PRO A 259 -6.62 -5.19 14.23
CA PRO A 259 -7.10 -4.96 15.58
C PRO A 259 -7.98 -6.09 16.10
N LEU A 260 -7.79 -6.47 17.36
CA LEU A 260 -8.59 -7.50 18.01
C LEU A 260 -9.86 -6.94 18.66
N THR A 261 -9.85 -5.66 19.01
CA THR A 261 -10.97 -5.01 19.72
C THR A 261 -11.61 -3.91 18.89
N PHE A 262 -12.92 -3.69 19.12
CA PHE A 262 -13.64 -2.58 18.47
C PHE A 262 -13.02 -1.22 18.81
N LYS A 263 -12.52 -1.04 20.04
CA LYS A 263 -11.89 0.22 20.48
C LYS A 263 -10.62 0.54 19.69
N GLU A 264 -9.77 -0.46 19.44
CA GLU A 264 -8.56 -0.30 18.60
C GLU A 264 -8.94 -0.01 17.15
N SER A 265 -9.90 -0.77 16.62
CA SER A 265 -10.46 -0.56 15.28
C SER A 265 -11.03 0.85 15.12
N TRP A 266 -11.76 1.36 16.12
CA TRP A 266 -12.31 2.72 16.10
C TRP A 266 -11.20 3.77 16.04
N LYS A 267 -10.19 3.67 16.91
CA LYS A 267 -9.02 4.57 16.91
C LYS A 267 -8.29 4.58 15.55
N GLN A 268 -8.13 3.39 14.96
CA GLN A 268 -7.47 3.27 13.66
C GLN A 268 -8.27 3.96 12.56
N ARG A 269 -9.59 3.73 12.50
CA ARG A 269 -10.49 4.34 11.51
C ARG A 269 -10.66 5.85 11.71
N GLU A 270 -10.71 6.31 12.95
CA GLU A 270 -10.72 7.74 13.29
C GLU A 270 -9.44 8.41 12.74
N ARG A 271 -8.28 7.81 12.98
CA ARG A 271 -7.00 8.27 12.42
C ARG A 271 -7.04 8.35 10.89
N TRP A 272 -7.62 7.37 10.21
CA TRP A 272 -7.75 7.41 8.75
C TRP A 272 -8.74 8.47 8.27
N SER A 273 -9.90 8.61 8.92
CA SER A 273 -10.97 9.53 8.51
C SER A 273 -10.58 11.00 8.71
N VAL A 274 -10.12 11.38 9.90
CA VAL A 274 -9.70 12.75 10.22
C VAL A 274 -8.61 13.23 9.27
N ARG A 275 -7.76 12.31 8.83
CA ARG A 275 -6.61 12.58 7.97
C ARG A 275 -6.98 12.73 6.49
N THR A 276 -8.02 12.05 6.03
CA THR A 276 -8.53 12.18 4.65
C THR A 276 -9.23 13.53 4.43
N TYR A 277 -9.94 14.06 5.42
CA TYR A 277 -10.60 15.36 5.34
C TYR A 277 -9.63 16.55 5.29
N SER A 278 -8.37 16.40 5.66
CA SER A 278 -7.36 17.44 5.52
C SER A 278 -6.85 17.63 4.08
N MET A 279 -7.31 16.82 3.13
CA MET A 279 -7.01 16.94 1.70
C MET A 279 -8.00 17.87 0.95
N CYS A 280 -9.14 18.18 1.52
CA CYS A 280 -10.17 19.07 0.96
C CYS A 280 -10.06 20.47 1.56
#